data_d0d688301e01ce51a693265e44b02513
#
_entry.id   d0d688301e01ce51a693265e44b02513
#
_cell.length_a   1.000
_cell.length_b   1.000
_cell.length_c   1.000
_cell.angle_alpha   90.00
_cell.angle_beta   90.00
_cell.angle_gamma   90.00
#
_symmetry.space_group_name_H-M   'P 1'
#
loop_
_entity.id
_entity.type
_entity.pdbx_description
1 polymer ?
#
loop_
_entity_poly.entity_id
_entity_poly.type
_entity_poly.pdbx_seq_one_letter_code
_entity_poly.pdbx_strand_id
1 'polypeptide(L)'
;MIAMKLGWLVLEGLFLWFFLYFGSSSALALAVIMVLIPLLSVPVNLVLRRAMEVAVESAGSLRKGDTGTLTVKLRNSALLPAIKVVCQVTVDNQLNREQINQRLYTFVFPMKEQRSTLHIRSEYCGRLRIHVEKLKLYDCFGLVGIPCSAAATSYITVQPETFEPVVQLTPELNSSDDSDTYSQNRPGYDMTETYQIREYIPGDSPKQIHWKLTNKLDRLMVRDPGLPITRNVLVFWERTGETGDPSRIDAQAEVVISLCRSLMDSGIQFTLAWNDTEQNLLVRHFLKNMDELVAVIPRLLRATGSKEAAGGVSLLLQTGMDALCGHMVYIAEEPQSDVMELQRYGHVTMLLCGETDLDGAIRFDPYDYPQQLAQIEI
;
A
#
# COMPACT_ATOMS: atom_id res chain seq x y z
N MET A 1 25.65 -20.11 13.30
CA MET A 1 26.97 -19.43 13.18
C MET A 1 27.78 -19.43 14.48
N ILE A 2 27.21 -19.12 15.64
CA ILE A 2 27.94 -19.15 16.92
C ILE A 2 28.51 -20.55 17.19
N ALA A 3 27.70 -21.60 17.02
CA ALA A 3 28.14 -22.99 17.19
C ALA A 3 29.33 -23.39 16.28
N MET A 4 29.37 -22.92 15.03
CA MET A 4 30.50 -23.17 14.12
C MET A 4 31.78 -22.46 14.58
N LYS A 5 31.67 -21.23 15.07
CA LYS A 5 32.82 -20.49 15.62
C LYS A 5 33.38 -21.18 16.86
N LEU A 6 32.47 -21.62 17.76
CA LEU A 6 32.85 -22.36 18.95
C LEU A 6 33.52 -23.71 18.59
N GLY A 7 32.94 -24.46 17.64
CA GLY A 7 33.51 -25.73 17.16
C GLY A 7 34.90 -25.54 16.54
N TRP A 8 35.09 -24.45 15.77
CA TRP A 8 36.41 -24.13 15.22
C TRP A 8 37.45 -23.86 16.32
N LEU A 9 37.06 -23.02 17.35
CA LEU A 9 37.95 -22.71 18.50
C LEU A 9 38.31 -23.96 19.29
N VAL A 10 37.35 -24.86 19.52
CA VAL A 10 37.60 -26.13 20.23
C VAL A 10 38.56 -27.02 19.44
N LEU A 11 38.36 -27.10 18.12
CA LEU A 11 39.22 -27.92 17.26
C LEU A 11 40.64 -27.35 17.18
N GLU A 12 40.78 -26.03 17.05
CA GLU A 12 42.06 -25.33 17.08
C GLU A 12 42.78 -25.55 18.42
N GLY A 13 42.09 -25.43 19.53
CA GLY A 13 42.64 -25.70 20.88
C GLY A 13 43.08 -27.13 21.05
N LEU A 14 42.37 -28.11 20.42
CA LEU A 14 42.71 -29.52 20.47
C LEU A 14 44.00 -29.83 19.69
N PHE A 15 44.16 -29.21 18.50
CA PHE A 15 45.42 -29.38 17.71
C PHE A 15 46.63 -28.76 18.38
N LEU A 16 46.45 -27.58 19.00
CA LEU A 16 47.49 -26.92 19.79
C LEU A 16 47.87 -27.74 21.04
N TRP A 17 46.86 -28.26 21.76
CA TRP A 17 47.10 -29.15 22.92
C TRP A 17 47.81 -30.41 22.50
N PHE A 18 47.46 -31.07 21.36
CA PHE A 18 48.09 -32.24 20.88
C PHE A 18 49.55 -32.00 20.45
N PHE A 19 49.84 -30.84 19.86
CA PHE A 19 51.19 -30.40 19.55
C PHE A 19 52.02 -30.23 20.84
N LEU A 20 51.50 -29.56 21.86
CA LEU A 20 52.22 -29.29 23.10
C LEU A 20 52.51 -30.57 23.90
N TYR A 21 51.57 -31.54 23.86
CA TYR A 21 51.70 -32.77 24.63
C TYR A 21 52.57 -33.84 23.92
N PHE A 22 52.38 -34.00 22.62
CA PHE A 22 53.08 -35.06 21.87
C PHE A 22 54.25 -34.55 21.00
N GLY A 23 54.50 -33.27 20.93
CA GLY A 23 55.53 -32.67 20.06
C GLY A 23 55.34 -32.91 18.54
N SER A 24 54.11 -33.21 18.12
CA SER A 24 53.80 -33.60 16.75
C SER A 24 53.84 -32.43 15.79
N SER A 25 54.80 -32.37 14.91
CA SER A 25 54.93 -31.33 13.87
C SER A 25 53.74 -31.29 12.90
N SER A 26 53.08 -32.44 12.69
CA SER A 26 51.86 -32.51 11.86
C SER A 26 50.66 -31.84 12.52
N ALA A 27 50.53 -31.92 13.85
CA ALA A 27 49.48 -31.23 14.56
C ALA A 27 49.67 -29.70 14.53
N LEU A 28 50.92 -29.24 14.65
CA LEU A 28 51.23 -27.82 14.49
C LEU A 28 50.94 -27.33 13.08
N ALA A 29 51.30 -28.10 12.06
CA ALA A 29 51.02 -27.78 10.66
C ALA A 29 49.52 -27.64 10.41
N LEU A 30 48.69 -28.53 10.95
CA LEU A 30 47.22 -28.44 10.85
C LEU A 30 46.67 -27.22 11.56
N ALA A 31 47.14 -26.90 12.76
CA ALA A 31 46.73 -25.70 13.46
C ALA A 31 47.06 -24.41 12.66
N VAL A 32 48.31 -24.32 12.14
CA VAL A 32 48.71 -23.18 11.31
C VAL A 32 47.85 -23.09 10.04
N ILE A 33 47.54 -24.20 9.37
CA ILE A 33 46.67 -24.22 8.17
C ILE A 33 45.24 -23.73 8.55
N MET A 34 44.67 -24.16 9.67
CA MET A 34 43.37 -23.78 10.13
C MET A 34 43.24 -22.25 10.41
N VAL A 35 44.33 -21.60 10.82
CA VAL A 35 44.39 -20.15 10.98
C VAL A 35 44.64 -19.44 9.64
N LEU A 36 45.53 -19.99 8.81
CA LEU A 36 45.88 -19.35 7.55
C LEU A 36 44.73 -19.30 6.54
N ILE A 37 43.87 -20.34 6.49
CA ILE A 37 42.75 -20.37 5.53
C ILE A 37 41.78 -19.25 5.75
N PRO A 38 41.22 -18.97 6.94
CA PRO A 38 40.36 -17.82 7.15
C PRO A 38 41.07 -16.48 6.93
N LEU A 39 42.35 -16.39 7.32
CA LEU A 39 43.16 -15.19 7.12
C LEU A 39 43.33 -14.85 5.62
N LEU A 40 43.66 -15.83 4.81
CA LEU A 40 43.80 -15.69 3.35
C LEU A 40 42.46 -15.46 2.65
N SER A 41 41.37 -15.94 3.23
CA SER A 41 40.03 -15.68 2.67
C SER A 41 39.59 -14.23 2.74
N VAL A 42 40.11 -13.40 3.67
CA VAL A 42 39.76 -12.00 3.84
C VAL A 42 40.10 -11.18 2.58
N PRO A 43 41.33 -11.15 2.07
CA PRO A 43 41.65 -10.39 0.84
C PRO A 43 40.91 -10.93 -0.38
N VAL A 44 40.68 -12.26 -0.47
CA VAL A 44 39.89 -12.87 -1.54
C VAL A 44 38.45 -12.31 -1.51
N ASN A 45 37.80 -12.35 -0.36
CA ASN A 45 36.43 -11.83 -0.20
C ASN A 45 36.35 -10.32 -0.38
N LEU A 46 37.41 -9.56 -0.08
CA LEU A 46 37.49 -8.13 -0.37
C LEU A 46 37.50 -7.83 -1.88
N VAL A 47 38.11 -8.69 -2.68
CA VAL A 47 38.05 -8.59 -4.15
C VAL A 47 36.67 -9.03 -4.64
N LEU A 48 36.18 -10.17 -4.17
CA LEU A 48 34.90 -10.74 -4.56
C LEU A 48 33.71 -9.80 -4.28
N ARG A 49 33.72 -9.04 -3.18
CA ARG A 49 32.62 -8.13 -2.83
C ARG A 49 32.29 -7.09 -3.89
N ARG A 50 33.29 -6.73 -4.74
CA ARG A 50 33.12 -5.78 -5.86
C ARG A 50 32.63 -6.45 -7.14
N ALA A 51 32.81 -7.77 -7.24
CA ALA A 51 32.47 -8.57 -8.40
C ALA A 51 31.13 -9.31 -8.25
N MET A 52 30.48 -9.20 -7.07
CA MET A 52 29.18 -9.81 -6.81
C MET A 52 28.07 -8.88 -7.24
N GLU A 53 27.16 -9.40 -8.06
CA GLU A 53 25.92 -8.77 -8.47
C GLU A 53 24.74 -9.57 -7.97
N VAL A 54 23.64 -8.90 -7.60
CA VAL A 54 22.40 -9.53 -7.20
C VAL A 54 21.25 -8.99 -8.03
N ALA A 55 20.37 -9.88 -8.46
CA ALA A 55 19.10 -9.54 -9.08
C ALA A 55 18.01 -10.40 -8.48
N VAL A 56 16.81 -9.84 -8.42
CA VAL A 56 15.62 -10.52 -7.90
C VAL A 56 14.57 -10.54 -9.00
N GLU A 57 14.14 -11.73 -9.39
CA GLU A 57 13.06 -11.93 -10.34
C GLU A 57 11.85 -12.52 -9.63
N SER A 58 10.69 -11.95 -9.88
CA SER A 58 9.44 -12.40 -9.28
C SER A 58 8.31 -12.43 -10.32
N ALA A 59 7.28 -13.21 -10.07
CA ALA A 59 6.01 -13.07 -10.78
C ALA A 59 5.42 -11.68 -10.52
N GLY A 60 4.84 -11.04 -11.54
CA GLY A 60 4.28 -9.68 -11.38
C GLY A 60 3.07 -9.63 -10.43
N SER A 61 2.30 -10.72 -10.35
CA SER A 61 1.12 -10.83 -9.49
C SER A 61 0.98 -12.23 -8.89
N LEU A 62 0.31 -12.29 -7.75
CA LEU A 62 0.01 -13.51 -6.99
C LEU A 62 -1.41 -13.39 -6.46
N ARG A 63 -2.13 -14.50 -6.33
CA ARG A 63 -3.41 -14.52 -5.60
C ARG A 63 -3.15 -14.64 -4.11
N LYS A 64 -4.05 -14.11 -3.31
CA LYS A 64 -4.04 -14.24 -1.85
C LYS A 64 -4.02 -15.72 -1.44
N GLY A 65 -3.19 -16.08 -0.46
CA GLY A 65 -3.02 -17.45 0.01
C GLY A 65 -2.20 -18.37 -0.90
N ASP A 66 -1.96 -18.00 -2.17
CA ASP A 66 -1.13 -18.79 -3.09
C ASP A 66 0.36 -18.68 -2.74
N THR A 67 1.11 -19.73 -3.13
CA THR A 67 2.56 -19.73 -3.00
C THR A 67 3.20 -19.25 -4.29
N GLY A 68 3.82 -18.09 -4.24
CA GLY A 68 4.63 -17.56 -5.34
C GLY A 68 6.07 -18.00 -5.28
N THR A 69 6.74 -17.99 -6.41
CA THR A 69 8.17 -18.28 -6.52
C THR A 69 8.96 -17.00 -6.78
N LEU A 70 10.00 -16.80 -6.00
CA LEU A 70 10.97 -15.73 -6.12
C LEU A 70 12.32 -16.34 -6.50
N THR A 71 12.93 -15.84 -7.57
CA THR A 71 14.27 -16.27 -7.98
C THR A 71 15.29 -15.18 -7.65
N VAL A 72 16.20 -15.50 -6.74
CA VAL A 72 17.35 -14.65 -6.44
C VAL A 72 18.52 -15.12 -7.32
N LYS A 73 19.00 -14.23 -8.18
CA LYS A 73 20.16 -14.46 -9.07
C LYS A 73 21.37 -13.77 -8.46
N LEU A 74 22.41 -14.56 -8.22
CA LEU A 74 23.71 -14.09 -7.73
C LEU A 74 24.75 -14.36 -8.82
N ARG A 75 25.36 -13.33 -9.35
CA ARG A 75 26.40 -13.40 -10.37
C ARG A 75 27.74 -13.05 -9.77
N ASN A 76 28.73 -13.89 -10.04
CA ASN A 76 30.12 -13.64 -9.69
C ASN A 76 30.93 -13.39 -10.96
N SER A 77 31.40 -12.18 -11.15
CA SER A 77 32.23 -11.80 -12.31
C SER A 77 33.74 -11.98 -12.06
N ALA A 78 34.15 -12.46 -10.89
CA ALA A 78 35.54 -12.75 -10.57
C ALA A 78 35.97 -14.20 -10.97
N LEU A 79 37.27 -14.40 -11.08
CA LEU A 79 37.88 -15.70 -11.33
C LEU A 79 37.91 -16.60 -10.09
N LEU A 80 37.62 -16.09 -8.92
CA LEU A 80 37.64 -16.81 -7.66
C LEU A 80 36.22 -17.20 -7.23
N PRO A 81 36.00 -18.39 -6.63
CA PRO A 81 34.69 -18.79 -6.16
C PRO A 81 34.28 -18.07 -4.88
N ALA A 82 33.03 -17.70 -4.77
CA ALA A 82 32.39 -17.26 -3.51
C ALA A 82 31.86 -18.51 -2.77
N ILE A 83 32.63 -19.02 -1.83
CA ILE A 83 32.42 -20.35 -1.21
C ILE A 83 31.15 -20.35 -0.35
N LYS A 84 30.91 -19.27 0.39
CA LYS A 84 29.74 -19.16 1.26
C LYS A 84 29.16 -17.74 1.18
N VAL A 85 28.03 -17.66 0.53
CA VAL A 85 27.28 -16.41 0.37
C VAL A 85 26.04 -16.49 1.23
N VAL A 86 25.82 -15.49 2.07
CA VAL A 86 24.59 -15.34 2.88
C VAL A 86 23.87 -14.10 2.38
N CYS A 87 22.69 -14.34 1.81
CA CYS A 87 21.81 -13.30 1.32
C CYS A 87 20.60 -13.19 2.27
N GLN A 88 20.36 -12.01 2.80
CA GLN A 88 19.13 -11.71 3.56
C GLN A 88 18.14 -11.07 2.62
N VAL A 89 17.05 -11.78 2.37
CA VAL A 89 15.91 -11.31 1.58
C VAL A 89 14.83 -10.88 2.54
N THR A 90 14.40 -9.66 2.42
CA THR A 90 13.29 -9.08 3.18
C THR A 90 12.12 -8.86 2.26
N VAL A 91 10.96 -9.30 2.68
CA VAL A 91 9.68 -9.13 1.98
C VAL A 91 8.80 -8.28 2.88
N ASP A 92 8.46 -7.09 2.41
CA ASP A 92 7.59 -6.15 3.13
C ASP A 92 6.27 -6.00 2.39
N ASN A 93 5.16 -6.26 3.04
CA ASN A 93 3.87 -5.86 2.54
C ASN A 93 3.67 -4.36 2.82
N GLN A 94 3.62 -3.56 1.76
CA GLN A 94 3.52 -2.09 1.88
C GLN A 94 2.16 -1.64 2.42
N LEU A 95 1.12 -2.46 2.27
CA LEU A 95 -0.24 -2.13 2.71
C LEU A 95 -0.41 -2.24 4.23
N ASN A 96 -0.03 -3.37 4.81
CA ASN A 96 -0.22 -3.70 6.23
C ASN A 96 1.07 -3.69 7.06
N ARG A 97 2.23 -3.38 6.42
CA ARG A 97 3.57 -3.33 7.03
C ARG A 97 4.08 -4.66 7.59
N GLU A 98 3.45 -5.78 7.24
CA GLU A 98 3.95 -7.09 7.60
C GLU A 98 5.30 -7.35 6.93
N GLN A 99 6.27 -7.87 7.71
CA GLN A 99 7.63 -8.09 7.24
C GLN A 99 8.07 -9.53 7.48
N ILE A 100 8.54 -10.18 6.43
CA ILE A 100 9.09 -11.53 6.46
C ILE A 100 10.56 -11.49 6.06
N ASN A 101 11.42 -12.02 6.93
CA ASN A 101 12.86 -12.10 6.69
C ASN A 101 13.29 -13.53 6.42
N GLN A 102 13.89 -13.77 5.27
CA GLN A 102 14.44 -15.07 4.89
C GLN A 102 15.95 -15.00 4.64
N ARG A 103 16.68 -16.02 5.03
CA ARG A 103 18.13 -16.13 4.79
C ARG A 103 18.41 -17.23 3.80
N LEU A 104 19.04 -16.86 2.71
CA LEU A 104 19.51 -17.76 1.69
C LEU A 104 21.01 -18.03 1.87
N TYR A 105 21.38 -19.30 1.90
CA TYR A 105 22.76 -19.77 1.94
C TYR A 105 23.09 -20.43 0.62
N THR A 106 24.10 -19.94 -0.06
CA THR A 106 24.50 -20.47 -1.35
C THR A 106 26.01 -20.32 -1.57
N PHE A 107 26.48 -20.87 -2.66
CA PHE A 107 27.83 -20.66 -3.20
C PHE A 107 27.71 -20.18 -4.64
N VAL A 108 28.70 -19.44 -5.13
CA VAL A 108 28.69 -18.95 -6.51
C VAL A 108 30.05 -19.27 -7.14
N PHE A 109 30.02 -20.03 -8.24
CA PHE A 109 31.22 -20.38 -8.99
C PHE A 109 31.83 -19.13 -9.69
N PRO A 110 33.13 -19.20 -10.03
CA PRO A 110 33.77 -18.15 -10.80
C PRO A 110 33.08 -17.94 -12.15
N MET A 111 32.88 -16.68 -12.54
CA MET A 111 32.32 -16.27 -13.83
C MET A 111 30.94 -16.91 -14.12
N LYS A 112 30.20 -17.28 -13.08
CA LYS A 112 28.86 -17.91 -13.21
C LYS A 112 27.79 -17.17 -12.45
N GLU A 113 26.56 -17.43 -12.88
CA GLU A 113 25.32 -17.04 -12.20
C GLU A 113 24.74 -18.23 -11.44
N GLN A 114 24.42 -18.04 -10.19
CA GLN A 114 23.70 -18.99 -9.35
C GLN A 114 22.28 -18.49 -9.14
N ARG A 115 21.32 -19.35 -9.41
CA ARG A 115 19.89 -19.10 -9.19
C ARG A 115 19.42 -19.88 -7.97
N SER A 116 18.70 -19.21 -7.11
CA SER A 116 18.11 -19.81 -5.92
C SER A 116 16.65 -19.40 -5.82
N THR A 117 15.78 -20.36 -5.69
CA THR A 117 14.33 -20.15 -5.62
C THR A 117 13.91 -20.10 -4.16
N LEU A 118 13.11 -19.09 -3.81
CA LEU A 118 12.44 -18.95 -2.52
C LEU A 118 10.93 -19.00 -2.75
N HIS A 119 10.21 -19.52 -1.78
CA HIS A 119 8.76 -19.54 -1.79
C HIS A 119 8.24 -18.45 -0.88
N ILE A 120 7.29 -17.66 -1.41
CA ILE A 120 6.64 -16.58 -0.69
C ILE A 120 5.15 -16.88 -0.69
N ARG A 121 4.52 -16.75 0.46
CA ARG A 121 3.08 -16.81 0.64
C ARG A 121 2.64 -15.59 1.43
N SER A 122 1.57 -14.95 1.02
CA SER A 122 0.93 -13.87 1.76
C SER A 122 -0.52 -14.23 2.00
N GLU A 123 -0.95 -14.12 3.23
CA GLU A 123 -2.34 -14.33 3.65
C GLU A 123 -3.20 -13.08 3.41
N TYR A 124 -2.56 -11.94 3.11
CA TYR A 124 -3.20 -10.65 2.92
C TYR A 124 -2.86 -10.08 1.55
N CYS A 125 -3.79 -9.32 0.98
CA CYS A 125 -3.53 -8.55 -0.22
C CYS A 125 -2.51 -7.44 0.03
N GLY A 126 -1.96 -6.86 -1.02
CA GLY A 126 -1.02 -5.77 -0.90
C GLY A 126 0.08 -5.80 -1.94
N ARG A 127 0.91 -4.77 -1.94
CA ARG A 127 2.11 -4.73 -2.76
C ARG A 127 3.30 -5.15 -1.93
N LEU A 128 3.82 -6.34 -2.20
CA LEU A 128 5.03 -6.87 -1.56
C LEU A 128 6.26 -6.23 -2.20
N ARG A 129 7.05 -5.54 -1.41
CA ARG A 129 8.39 -5.10 -1.77
C ARG A 129 9.38 -6.15 -1.32
N ILE A 130 10.13 -6.72 -2.25
CA ILE A 130 11.14 -7.73 -2.00
C ILE A 130 12.48 -7.08 -2.21
N HIS A 131 13.30 -7.04 -1.19
CA HIS A 131 14.61 -6.43 -1.29
C HIS A 131 15.69 -7.26 -0.59
N VAL A 132 16.87 -7.21 -1.20
CA VAL A 132 18.09 -7.77 -0.64
C VAL A 132 18.87 -6.66 0.03
N GLU A 133 18.87 -6.65 1.36
CA GLU A 133 19.57 -5.62 2.12
C GLU A 133 21.02 -5.99 2.43
N LYS A 134 21.24 -7.26 2.74
CA LYS A 134 22.51 -7.71 3.30
C LYS A 134 23.00 -8.95 2.55
N LEU A 135 23.97 -8.72 1.69
CA LEU A 135 24.77 -9.78 1.08
C LEU A 135 26.11 -9.85 1.82
N LYS A 136 26.46 -11.02 2.35
CA LYS A 136 27.73 -11.25 3.04
C LYS A 136 28.46 -12.46 2.47
N LEU A 137 29.75 -12.27 2.22
CA LEU A 137 30.68 -13.33 1.82
C LEU A 137 31.40 -13.84 3.07
N TYR A 138 31.34 -15.14 3.28
CA TYR A 138 32.03 -15.78 4.40
C TYR A 138 33.17 -16.66 3.88
N ASP A 139 34.19 -16.86 4.72
CA ASP A 139 35.17 -17.89 4.54
C ASP A 139 34.54 -19.29 4.67
N CYS A 140 35.29 -20.32 4.33
CA CYS A 140 34.81 -21.72 4.38
C CYS A 140 34.35 -22.17 5.77
N PHE A 141 34.94 -21.63 6.84
CA PHE A 141 34.55 -21.89 8.24
C PHE A 141 33.47 -20.98 8.74
N GLY A 142 33.13 -19.90 8.02
CA GLY A 142 32.11 -18.92 8.42
C GLY A 142 32.54 -18.03 9.59
N LEU A 143 33.83 -17.84 9.79
CA LEU A 143 34.40 -17.04 10.90
C LEU A 143 34.32 -15.55 10.58
N VAL A 144 34.72 -15.17 9.37
CA VAL A 144 34.78 -13.78 8.90
C VAL A 144 33.76 -13.56 7.80
N GLY A 145 32.85 -12.60 8.00
CA GLY A 145 31.84 -12.22 7.01
C GLY A 145 32.07 -10.80 6.50
N ILE A 146 32.30 -10.64 5.21
CA ILE A 146 32.52 -9.36 4.55
C ILE A 146 31.25 -8.92 3.85
N PRO A 147 30.68 -7.72 4.16
CA PRO A 147 29.50 -7.22 3.50
C PRO A 147 29.79 -6.80 2.07
N CYS A 148 28.86 -7.10 1.17
CA CYS A 148 28.83 -6.60 -0.21
C CYS A 148 27.80 -5.49 -0.35
N SER A 149 28.09 -4.54 -1.23
CA SER A 149 27.20 -3.40 -1.52
C SER A 149 26.13 -3.73 -2.57
N ALA A 150 26.03 -5.00 -3.00
CA ALA A 150 25.02 -5.40 -3.97
C ALA A 150 23.63 -5.37 -3.31
N ALA A 151 22.71 -4.66 -3.94
CA ALA A 151 21.32 -4.56 -3.53
C ALA A 151 20.41 -4.78 -4.74
N ALA A 152 19.27 -5.38 -4.53
CA ALA A 152 18.26 -5.56 -5.56
C ALA A 152 16.86 -5.45 -4.93
N THR A 153 15.92 -4.89 -5.69
CA THR A 153 14.52 -4.75 -5.27
C THR A 153 13.61 -5.23 -6.39
N SER A 154 12.58 -5.97 -6.01
CA SER A 154 11.49 -6.39 -6.90
C SER A 154 10.16 -6.21 -6.20
N TYR A 155 9.07 -6.27 -6.97
CA TYR A 155 7.71 -6.08 -6.45
C TYR A 155 6.80 -7.19 -6.95
N ILE A 156 5.91 -7.65 -6.05
CA ILE A 156 4.80 -8.56 -6.39
C ILE A 156 3.53 -7.90 -5.88
N THR A 157 2.47 -7.92 -6.69
CA THR A 157 1.16 -7.50 -6.24
C THR A 157 0.34 -8.73 -5.87
N VAL A 158 -0.01 -8.86 -4.59
CA VAL A 158 -0.97 -9.87 -4.12
C VAL A 158 -2.36 -9.31 -4.36
N GLN A 159 -3.08 -9.97 -5.26
CA GLN A 159 -4.42 -9.52 -5.66
C GLN A 159 -5.42 -9.77 -4.53
N PRO A 160 -6.33 -8.81 -4.26
CA PRO A 160 -7.42 -8.98 -3.32
C PRO A 160 -8.43 -10.02 -3.82
N GLU A 161 -9.07 -10.69 -2.91
CA GLU A 161 -10.28 -11.47 -3.21
C GLU A 161 -11.45 -10.50 -3.33
N THR A 162 -12.13 -10.52 -4.46
CA THR A 162 -13.27 -9.63 -4.69
C THR A 162 -14.56 -10.39 -4.62
N PHE A 163 -15.58 -9.79 -4.02
CA PHE A 163 -16.96 -10.23 -4.04
C PHE A 163 -17.81 -9.25 -4.89
N GLU A 164 -19.05 -9.55 -5.14
CA GLU A 164 -19.94 -8.74 -5.99
C GLU A 164 -21.09 -8.18 -5.14
N PRO A 165 -20.91 -7.04 -4.44
CA PRO A 165 -21.98 -6.38 -3.74
C PRO A 165 -23.03 -5.87 -4.72
N VAL A 166 -24.30 -6.05 -4.39
CA VAL A 166 -25.40 -5.45 -5.13
C VAL A 166 -25.53 -3.99 -4.68
N VAL A 167 -25.13 -3.08 -5.57
CA VAL A 167 -25.25 -1.65 -5.32
C VAL A 167 -26.64 -1.18 -5.69
N GLN A 168 -27.43 -0.76 -4.71
CA GLN A 168 -28.74 -0.15 -4.93
C GLN A 168 -28.60 1.36 -4.91
N LEU A 169 -28.91 1.97 -6.05
CA LEU A 169 -28.89 3.43 -6.16
C LEU A 169 -30.16 4.01 -5.51
N THR A 170 -29.99 5.03 -4.68
CA THR A 170 -31.13 5.80 -4.17
C THR A 170 -31.91 6.40 -5.33
N PRO A 171 -33.24 6.65 -5.17
CA PRO A 171 -34.08 7.23 -6.23
C PRO A 171 -33.54 8.57 -6.77
N GLU A 172 -32.78 9.30 -5.98
CA GLU A 172 -32.13 10.56 -6.36
C GLU A 172 -31.04 10.36 -7.42
N LEU A 173 -30.34 9.23 -7.40
CA LEU A 173 -29.35 8.84 -8.42
C LEU A 173 -30.00 8.11 -9.62
N ASN A 174 -31.15 7.47 -9.41
CA ASN A 174 -31.87 6.71 -10.43
C ASN A 174 -32.74 7.59 -11.36
N SER A 175 -33.01 8.85 -11.02
CA SER A 175 -33.78 9.72 -11.87
C SER A 175 -33.00 9.98 -13.16
N SER A 176 -33.27 9.15 -14.15
CA SER A 176 -32.77 9.23 -15.53
C SER A 176 -33.22 10.52 -16.17
N ASP A 177 -32.39 11.00 -17.08
CA ASP A 177 -32.59 12.02 -18.07
C ASP A 177 -32.87 13.46 -17.59
N ASP A 178 -31.90 14.34 -17.86
CA ASP A 178 -31.97 15.80 -18.02
C ASP A 178 -32.51 16.66 -16.87
N SER A 179 -32.77 16.14 -15.70
CA SER A 179 -32.98 16.99 -14.53
C SER A 179 -31.66 17.38 -13.90
N ASP A 180 -31.17 18.55 -14.22
CA ASP A 180 -30.12 19.23 -13.47
C ASP A 180 -30.54 19.32 -12.01
N THR A 181 -30.03 18.38 -11.19
CA THR A 181 -30.28 18.40 -9.76
C THR A 181 -29.34 19.43 -9.14
N TYR A 182 -29.90 20.39 -8.41
CA TYR A 182 -29.15 21.48 -7.82
C TYR A 182 -29.05 21.31 -6.30
N SER A 183 -27.92 21.72 -5.74
CA SER A 183 -27.71 21.69 -4.30
C SER A 183 -28.70 22.57 -3.55
N GLN A 184 -29.37 22.01 -2.54
CA GLN A 184 -30.26 22.78 -1.64
C GLN A 184 -29.48 23.47 -0.52
N ASN A 185 -28.21 23.13 -0.31
CA ASN A 185 -27.43 23.57 0.84
C ASN A 185 -26.32 24.59 0.50
N ARG A 186 -26.08 24.86 -0.79
CA ARG A 186 -25.00 25.75 -1.25
C ARG A 186 -25.35 26.53 -2.50
N PRO A 187 -24.97 27.84 -2.55
CA PRO A 187 -24.99 28.59 -3.79
C PRO A 187 -23.88 28.09 -4.73
N GLY A 188 -24.10 28.18 -6.03
CA GLY A 188 -23.19 27.78 -7.08
C GLY A 188 -22.87 28.88 -8.08
N TYR A 189 -22.75 28.48 -9.34
CA TYR A 189 -22.38 29.37 -10.44
C TYR A 189 -23.37 29.33 -11.62
N ASP A 190 -24.36 28.43 -11.59
CA ASP A 190 -25.33 28.29 -12.66
C ASP A 190 -26.47 29.27 -12.47
N MET A 191 -26.53 30.26 -13.37
CA MET A 191 -27.54 31.33 -13.38
C MET A 191 -28.92 30.87 -13.89
N THR A 192 -29.02 29.67 -14.45
CA THR A 192 -30.30 29.13 -14.97
C THR A 192 -31.24 28.77 -13.82
N GLU A 193 -30.67 28.28 -12.71
CA GLU A 193 -31.41 27.95 -11.49
C GLU A 193 -31.07 28.87 -10.33
N THR A 194 -32.05 29.09 -9.47
CA THR A 194 -31.93 29.98 -8.32
C THR A 194 -31.86 29.17 -7.05
N TYR A 195 -30.72 29.21 -6.37
CA TYR A 195 -30.53 28.58 -5.04
C TYR A 195 -31.41 29.30 -3.98
N GLN A 196 -31.25 30.63 -3.86
CA GLN A 196 -32.04 31.44 -2.96
C GLN A 196 -32.13 32.91 -3.45
N ILE A 197 -33.08 33.65 -2.91
CA ILE A 197 -33.18 35.07 -3.14
C ILE A 197 -32.97 35.79 -1.83
N ARG A 198 -32.00 36.70 -1.77
CA ARG A 198 -31.65 37.50 -0.60
C ARG A 198 -31.52 38.98 -0.92
N GLU A 199 -31.43 39.81 0.11
CA GLU A 199 -31.11 41.21 -0.09
C GLU A 199 -29.70 41.41 -0.60
N TYR A 200 -29.48 42.42 -1.43
CA TYR A 200 -28.19 42.80 -1.99
C TYR A 200 -27.22 43.23 -0.89
N ILE A 201 -26.00 42.75 -0.99
CA ILE A 201 -24.84 43.10 -0.16
C ILE A 201 -23.83 43.82 -1.02
N PRO A 202 -23.16 44.91 -0.58
CA PRO A 202 -22.10 45.54 -1.35
C PRO A 202 -21.02 44.55 -1.75
N GLY A 203 -20.81 44.39 -3.08
CA GLY A 203 -19.91 43.38 -3.67
C GLY A 203 -20.62 42.35 -4.55
N ASP A 204 -21.96 42.25 -4.45
CA ASP A 204 -22.74 41.37 -5.31
C ASP A 204 -22.74 41.85 -6.78
N SER A 205 -22.74 40.88 -7.70
CA SER A 205 -22.77 41.21 -9.12
C SER A 205 -24.12 41.79 -9.56
N PRO A 206 -24.14 42.90 -10.29
CA PRO A 206 -25.38 43.47 -10.84
C PRO A 206 -26.16 42.50 -11.76
N LYS A 207 -25.48 41.51 -12.34
CA LYS A 207 -26.09 40.47 -13.18
C LYS A 207 -27.03 39.55 -12.40
N GLN A 208 -26.83 39.44 -11.09
CA GLN A 208 -27.62 38.59 -10.19
C GLN A 208 -28.86 39.28 -9.64
N ILE A 209 -29.08 40.56 -9.93
CA ILE A 209 -30.24 41.32 -9.42
C ILE A 209 -31.54 40.77 -10.02
N HIS A 210 -32.46 40.43 -9.11
CA HIS A 210 -33.79 39.96 -9.47
C HIS A 210 -34.75 41.17 -9.66
N TRP A 211 -34.67 41.83 -10.81
CA TRP A 211 -35.39 43.10 -11.08
C TRP A 211 -36.90 43.05 -10.80
N LYS A 212 -37.55 41.92 -11.13
CA LYS A 212 -38.99 41.77 -10.91
C LYS A 212 -39.36 41.81 -9.40
N LEU A 213 -38.54 41.23 -8.53
CA LEU A 213 -38.78 41.19 -7.11
C LEU A 213 -38.33 42.49 -6.45
N THR A 214 -37.22 43.07 -6.91
CA THR A 214 -36.73 44.38 -6.52
C THR A 214 -37.81 45.46 -6.68
N ASN A 215 -38.46 45.51 -7.85
CA ASN A 215 -39.53 46.46 -8.11
C ASN A 215 -40.80 46.21 -7.26
N LYS A 216 -41.05 44.98 -6.84
CA LYS A 216 -42.18 44.61 -6.01
C LYS A 216 -41.99 44.95 -4.53
N LEU A 217 -40.76 44.77 -4.04
CA LEU A 217 -40.41 44.92 -2.62
C LEU A 217 -39.75 46.27 -2.30
N ASP A 218 -39.46 47.08 -3.30
CA ASP A 218 -38.72 48.35 -3.22
C ASP A 218 -37.36 48.22 -2.47
N ARG A 219 -36.72 47.04 -2.63
CA ARG A 219 -35.41 46.69 -2.08
C ARG A 219 -34.63 45.89 -3.11
N LEU A 220 -33.34 46.16 -3.21
CA LEU A 220 -32.46 45.39 -4.12
C LEU A 220 -32.38 43.91 -3.70
N MET A 221 -32.91 43.04 -4.52
CA MET A 221 -32.90 41.59 -4.30
C MET A 221 -31.98 40.92 -5.29
N VAL A 222 -31.15 39.97 -4.80
CA VAL A 222 -30.19 39.22 -5.59
C VAL A 222 -30.57 37.74 -5.59
N ARG A 223 -30.39 37.08 -6.75
CA ARG A 223 -30.48 35.63 -6.90
C ARG A 223 -29.10 35.03 -6.73
N ASP A 224 -28.92 34.17 -5.75
CA ASP A 224 -27.76 33.32 -5.67
C ASP A 224 -27.95 32.16 -6.68
N PRO A 225 -26.97 31.92 -7.57
CA PRO A 225 -27.08 30.90 -8.58
C PRO A 225 -27.08 29.48 -7.97
N GLY A 226 -27.70 28.54 -8.70
CA GLY A 226 -27.73 27.16 -8.32
C GLY A 226 -26.36 26.49 -8.54
N LEU A 227 -26.10 25.44 -7.76
CA LEU A 227 -24.92 24.61 -7.91
C LEU A 227 -25.35 23.25 -8.45
N PRO A 228 -25.07 22.94 -9.74
CA PRO A 228 -25.43 21.66 -10.31
C PRO A 228 -24.69 20.52 -9.58
N ILE A 229 -25.45 19.53 -9.15
CA ILE A 229 -24.91 18.32 -8.53
C ILE A 229 -24.56 17.36 -9.68
N THR A 230 -23.27 17.13 -9.89
CA THR A 230 -22.83 16.07 -10.80
C THR A 230 -23.10 14.70 -10.17
N ARG A 231 -23.69 13.79 -10.94
CA ARG A 231 -24.01 12.39 -10.51
C ARG A 231 -22.78 11.54 -10.28
N ASN A 232 -21.68 12.11 -9.83
CA ASN A 232 -20.45 11.40 -9.57
C ASN A 232 -20.47 10.80 -8.18
N VAL A 233 -20.24 9.51 -8.11
CA VAL A 233 -19.98 8.81 -6.84
C VAL A 233 -18.51 9.03 -6.47
N LEU A 234 -18.24 9.35 -5.22
CA LEU A 234 -16.89 9.35 -4.66
C LEU A 234 -16.72 8.16 -3.72
N VAL A 235 -15.84 7.25 -4.05
CA VAL A 235 -15.40 6.19 -3.13
C VAL A 235 -14.15 6.68 -2.44
N PHE A 236 -14.25 6.94 -1.14
CA PHE A 236 -13.14 7.47 -0.35
C PHE A 236 -12.69 6.48 0.72
N TRP A 237 -11.45 6.01 0.60
CA TRP A 237 -10.81 5.15 1.58
C TRP A 237 -9.94 5.96 2.53
N GLU A 238 -10.40 6.09 3.77
CA GLU A 238 -9.66 6.76 4.84
C GLU A 238 -8.65 5.82 5.47
N ARG A 239 -7.38 6.22 5.44
CA ARG A 239 -6.26 5.46 5.98
C ARG A 239 -5.71 6.04 7.30
N THR A 240 -6.38 7.02 7.87
CA THR A 240 -6.03 7.61 9.17
C THR A 240 -6.73 6.86 10.30
N GLY A 241 -6.05 6.71 11.43
CA GLY A 241 -6.63 6.07 12.61
C GLY A 241 -6.56 4.54 12.61
N GLU A 242 -5.89 3.92 11.63
CA GLU A 242 -5.76 2.46 11.57
C GLU A 242 -5.03 1.89 12.79
N THR A 243 -5.58 0.82 13.37
CA THR A 243 -4.97 0.11 14.49
C THR A 243 -3.72 -0.65 14.09
N GLY A 244 -3.57 -0.94 12.79
CA GLY A 244 -2.50 -1.74 12.21
C GLY A 244 -2.80 -3.24 12.22
N ASP A 245 -4.07 -3.63 12.44
CA ASP A 245 -4.51 -5.01 12.27
C ASP A 245 -4.53 -5.37 10.77
N PRO A 246 -3.69 -6.34 10.34
CA PRO A 246 -3.60 -6.71 8.93
C PRO A 246 -4.91 -7.21 8.34
N SER A 247 -5.76 -7.88 9.14
CA SER A 247 -7.04 -8.43 8.67
C SER A 247 -8.06 -7.35 8.36
N ARG A 248 -8.10 -6.28 9.17
CA ARG A 248 -9.00 -5.13 8.96
C ARG A 248 -8.59 -4.33 7.72
N ILE A 249 -7.29 -4.10 7.56
CA ILE A 249 -6.74 -3.39 6.38
C ILE A 249 -7.01 -4.18 5.09
N ASP A 250 -6.83 -5.49 5.13
CA ASP A 250 -7.08 -6.41 4.03
C ASP A 250 -8.55 -6.38 3.61
N ALA A 251 -9.47 -6.54 4.57
CA ALA A 251 -10.91 -6.50 4.32
C ALA A 251 -11.36 -5.14 3.73
N GLN A 252 -10.85 -4.02 4.25
CA GLN A 252 -11.15 -2.70 3.69
C GLN A 252 -10.69 -2.58 2.24
N ALA A 253 -9.47 -3.04 1.91
CA ALA A 253 -8.94 -3.01 0.55
C ALA A 253 -9.82 -3.85 -0.40
N GLU A 254 -10.26 -5.03 0.04
CA GLU A 254 -11.13 -5.90 -0.73
C GLU A 254 -12.53 -5.30 -0.91
N VAL A 255 -13.09 -4.66 0.11
CA VAL A 255 -14.36 -3.93 0.02
C VAL A 255 -14.27 -2.76 -0.97
N VAL A 256 -13.21 -1.94 -0.87
CA VAL A 256 -12.99 -0.82 -1.80
C VAL A 256 -12.96 -1.30 -3.25
N ILE A 257 -12.17 -2.33 -3.53
CA ILE A 257 -11.99 -2.83 -4.91
C ILE A 257 -13.26 -3.53 -5.40
N SER A 258 -13.95 -4.29 -4.54
CA SER A 258 -15.22 -4.95 -4.86
C SER A 258 -16.31 -3.95 -5.19
N LEU A 259 -16.42 -2.89 -4.38
CA LEU A 259 -17.37 -1.80 -4.64
C LEU A 259 -17.05 -1.06 -5.96
N CYS A 260 -15.78 -0.74 -6.20
CA CYS A 260 -15.36 -0.11 -7.46
C CYS A 260 -15.72 -0.97 -8.67
N ARG A 261 -15.57 -2.29 -8.59
CA ARG A 261 -15.97 -3.21 -9.66
C ARG A 261 -17.48 -3.20 -9.87
N SER A 262 -18.27 -3.33 -8.81
CA SER A 262 -19.74 -3.32 -8.92
C SER A 262 -20.29 -2.00 -9.45
N LEU A 263 -19.71 -0.86 -9.07
CA LEU A 263 -20.06 0.44 -9.66
C LEU A 263 -19.75 0.49 -11.17
N MET A 264 -18.58 -0.03 -11.55
CA MET A 264 -18.15 -0.10 -12.95
C MET A 264 -19.09 -0.99 -13.79
N ASP A 265 -19.43 -2.18 -13.27
CA ASP A 265 -20.32 -3.13 -13.92
C ASP A 265 -21.75 -2.59 -14.03
N SER A 266 -22.17 -1.72 -13.09
CA SER A 266 -23.44 -0.98 -13.14
C SER A 266 -23.39 0.25 -14.08
N GLY A 267 -22.26 0.52 -14.74
CA GLY A 267 -22.09 1.66 -15.64
C GLY A 267 -22.03 3.03 -14.95
N ILE A 268 -21.79 3.06 -13.62
CA ILE A 268 -21.73 4.27 -12.84
C ILE A 268 -20.32 4.85 -12.91
N GLN A 269 -20.21 6.11 -13.27
CA GLN A 269 -18.94 6.83 -13.22
C GLN A 269 -18.63 7.25 -11.80
N PHE A 270 -17.40 7.04 -11.36
CA PHE A 270 -16.99 7.38 -9.98
C PHE A 270 -15.55 7.84 -9.91
N THR A 271 -15.25 8.53 -8.82
CA THR A 271 -13.89 8.89 -8.43
C THR A 271 -13.47 8.02 -7.25
N LEU A 272 -12.34 7.34 -7.37
CA LEU A 272 -11.70 6.66 -6.26
C LEU A 272 -10.67 7.58 -5.63
N ALA A 273 -10.75 7.76 -4.31
CA ALA A 273 -9.81 8.57 -3.56
C ALA A 273 -9.34 7.84 -2.29
N TRP A 274 -8.10 8.12 -1.89
CA TRP A 274 -7.56 7.67 -0.60
C TRP A 274 -6.49 8.64 -0.12
N ASN A 275 -6.26 8.67 1.18
CA ASN A 275 -5.16 9.42 1.76
C ASN A 275 -3.91 8.53 1.90
N ASP A 276 -2.78 9.01 1.39
CA ASP A 276 -1.46 8.43 1.62
C ASP A 276 -0.81 9.16 2.81
N THR A 277 -0.75 8.47 3.96
CA THR A 277 -0.30 9.10 5.20
C THR A 277 1.21 9.33 5.26
N GLU A 278 2.02 8.58 4.50
CA GLU A 278 3.47 8.85 4.41
C GLU A 278 3.77 10.16 3.66
N GLN A 279 3.02 10.41 2.59
CA GLN A 279 3.19 11.60 1.77
C GLN A 279 2.29 12.76 2.20
N ASN A 280 1.37 12.52 3.14
CA ASN A 280 0.32 13.44 3.55
C ASN A 280 -0.42 14.05 2.36
N LEU A 281 -0.77 13.20 1.40
CA LEU A 281 -1.41 13.56 0.14
C LEU A 281 -2.72 12.81 -0.05
N LEU A 282 -3.71 13.53 -0.59
CA LEU A 282 -4.92 12.92 -1.10
C LEU A 282 -4.71 12.51 -2.56
N VAL A 283 -4.82 11.22 -2.83
CA VAL A 283 -4.75 10.65 -4.18
C VAL A 283 -6.16 10.50 -4.72
N ARG A 284 -6.41 10.97 -5.94
CA ARG A 284 -7.71 10.89 -6.62
C ARG A 284 -7.54 10.33 -8.02
N HIS A 285 -8.44 9.43 -8.41
CA HIS A 285 -8.52 8.87 -9.76
C HIS A 285 -9.96 8.82 -10.22
N PHE A 286 -10.26 9.52 -11.30
CA PHE A 286 -11.53 9.36 -12.01
C PHE A 286 -11.44 8.12 -12.90
N LEU A 287 -12.32 7.14 -12.68
CA LEU A 287 -12.28 5.83 -13.33
C LEU A 287 -13.45 5.69 -14.30
N LYS A 288 -13.12 5.38 -15.55
CA LYS A 288 -14.08 5.26 -16.65
C LYS A 288 -14.26 3.82 -17.14
N ASN A 289 -13.25 2.99 -16.96
CA ASN A 289 -13.23 1.62 -17.47
C ASN A 289 -12.42 0.68 -16.55
N MET A 290 -12.61 -0.62 -16.77
CA MET A 290 -11.97 -1.67 -15.97
C MET A 290 -10.44 -1.65 -16.10
N ASP A 291 -9.88 -1.28 -17.24
CA ASP A 291 -8.42 -1.23 -17.43
C ASP A 291 -7.78 -0.17 -16.55
N GLU A 292 -8.44 0.99 -16.39
CA GLU A 292 -8.00 2.05 -15.49
C GLU A 292 -8.05 1.59 -14.02
N LEU A 293 -9.10 0.88 -13.62
CA LEU A 293 -9.20 0.29 -12.28
C LEU A 293 -8.05 -0.68 -12.02
N VAL A 294 -7.79 -1.62 -12.94
CA VAL A 294 -6.70 -2.59 -12.83
C VAL A 294 -5.34 -1.88 -12.73
N ALA A 295 -5.14 -0.80 -13.47
CA ALA A 295 -3.90 -0.02 -13.43
C ALA A 295 -3.70 0.73 -12.08
N VAL A 296 -4.79 1.09 -11.40
CA VAL A 296 -4.75 1.82 -10.11
C VAL A 296 -4.55 0.87 -8.94
N ILE A 297 -5.03 -0.38 -9.00
CA ILE A 297 -4.93 -1.37 -7.90
C ILE A 297 -3.53 -1.47 -7.30
N PRO A 298 -2.41 -1.64 -8.05
CA PRO A 298 -1.08 -1.72 -7.44
C PRO A 298 -0.66 -0.45 -6.69
N ARG A 299 -1.26 0.69 -7.04
CA ARG A 299 -1.00 1.97 -6.38
C ARG A 299 -1.83 2.11 -5.11
N LEU A 300 -3.08 1.69 -5.14
CA LEU A 300 -3.96 1.61 -3.98
C LEU A 300 -3.38 0.66 -2.92
N LEU A 301 -2.93 -0.53 -3.33
CA LEU A 301 -2.38 -1.57 -2.44
C LEU A 301 -0.99 -1.26 -1.85
N ARG A 302 -0.42 -0.11 -2.14
CA ARG A 302 0.77 0.41 -1.46
C ARG A 302 0.50 1.60 -0.56
N ALA A 303 -0.76 2.08 -0.52
CA ALA A 303 -1.14 3.20 0.32
C ALA A 303 -0.88 2.86 1.79
N THR A 304 -0.20 3.74 2.50
CA THR A 304 0.15 3.54 3.91
C THR A 304 -0.85 4.24 4.82
N GLY A 305 -1.23 3.56 5.90
CA GLY A 305 -2.05 4.11 6.97
C GLY A 305 -1.21 4.55 8.18
N SER A 306 -1.71 5.47 9.00
CA SER A 306 -1.06 5.89 10.25
C SER A 306 -2.09 6.35 11.28
N LYS A 307 -1.81 6.07 12.56
CA LYS A 307 -2.64 6.53 13.68
C LYS A 307 -2.57 8.05 13.90
N GLU A 308 -1.43 8.66 13.55
CA GLU A 308 -1.08 10.04 13.94
C GLU A 308 -1.14 11.04 12.77
N ALA A 309 -1.47 10.58 11.56
CA ALA A 309 -1.54 11.46 10.38
C ALA A 309 -2.73 12.42 10.46
N ALA A 310 -2.64 13.53 9.73
CA ALA A 310 -3.78 14.42 9.49
C ALA A 310 -4.93 13.64 8.85
N GLY A 311 -6.17 13.86 9.30
CA GLY A 311 -7.33 13.15 8.79
C GLY A 311 -7.49 13.34 7.29
N GLY A 312 -7.78 12.23 6.59
CA GLY A 312 -8.00 12.27 5.15
C GLY A 312 -9.24 13.10 4.79
N VAL A 313 -10.25 13.09 5.66
CA VAL A 313 -11.42 13.99 5.53
C VAL A 313 -11.00 15.45 5.50
N SER A 314 -10.14 15.88 6.43
CA SER A 314 -9.61 17.26 6.46
C SER A 314 -8.87 17.59 5.16
N LEU A 315 -8.06 16.67 4.63
CA LEU A 315 -7.37 16.84 3.35
C LEU A 315 -8.35 16.90 2.17
N LEU A 316 -9.41 16.09 2.21
CA LEU A 316 -10.46 16.09 1.21
C LEU A 316 -11.19 17.44 1.18
N LEU A 317 -11.51 18.00 2.34
CA LEU A 317 -12.18 19.30 2.48
C LEU A 317 -11.27 20.47 2.05
N GLN A 318 -9.95 20.41 2.38
CA GLN A 318 -8.99 21.46 2.05
C GLN A 318 -8.64 21.51 0.55
N THR A 319 -8.57 20.36 -0.11
CA THR A 319 -8.25 20.30 -1.55
C THR A 319 -9.39 20.73 -2.45
N GLY A 320 -10.48 21.22 -1.89
CA GLY A 320 -11.66 21.69 -2.59
C GLY A 320 -12.47 20.51 -3.14
N MET A 321 -13.66 20.31 -2.61
CA MET A 321 -14.65 19.46 -3.26
C MET A 321 -15.33 20.30 -4.36
N ASP A 322 -14.55 20.68 -5.38
CA ASP A 322 -15.03 21.56 -6.46
C ASP A 322 -16.10 20.89 -7.34
N ALA A 323 -16.18 19.56 -7.30
CA ALA A 323 -17.28 18.80 -7.86
C ALA A 323 -18.07 18.19 -6.69
N LEU A 324 -19.24 18.68 -6.44
CA LEU A 324 -20.19 18.06 -5.53
C LEU A 324 -20.46 16.64 -6.05
N CYS A 325 -20.01 15.66 -5.27
CA CYS A 325 -20.40 14.28 -5.49
C CYS A 325 -21.83 14.14 -5.00
N GLY A 326 -22.75 13.65 -5.82
CA GLY A 326 -24.12 13.36 -5.41
C GLY A 326 -24.14 12.38 -4.24
N HIS A 327 -23.19 11.45 -4.25
CA HIS A 327 -23.04 10.43 -3.23
C HIS A 327 -21.58 10.15 -2.92
N MET A 328 -21.27 9.92 -1.64
CA MET A 328 -19.95 9.52 -1.16
C MET A 328 -20.05 8.22 -0.40
N VAL A 329 -19.19 7.26 -0.74
CA VAL A 329 -18.96 6.06 0.07
C VAL A 329 -17.67 6.24 0.84
N TYR A 330 -17.78 6.41 2.14
CA TYR A 330 -16.67 6.57 3.07
C TYR A 330 -16.31 5.22 3.68
N ILE A 331 -15.09 4.76 3.51
CA ILE A 331 -14.60 3.47 4.01
C ILE A 331 -13.44 3.73 4.96
N ALA A 332 -13.54 3.24 6.20
CA ALA A 332 -12.51 3.44 7.21
C ALA A 332 -12.49 2.30 8.23
N GLU A 333 -11.44 2.21 9.05
CA GLU A 333 -11.45 1.39 10.24
C GLU A 333 -12.32 2.04 11.33
N GLU A 334 -12.02 3.30 11.66
CA GLU A 334 -12.75 4.11 12.62
C GLU A 334 -13.15 5.46 11.99
N PRO A 335 -14.32 6.01 12.33
CA PRO A 335 -14.74 7.29 11.78
C PRO A 335 -13.89 8.44 12.31
N GLN A 336 -13.48 9.36 11.43
CA GLN A 336 -12.80 10.58 11.84
C GLN A 336 -13.81 11.58 12.44
N SER A 337 -13.34 12.45 13.34
CA SER A 337 -14.17 13.43 14.04
C SER A 337 -14.93 14.39 13.12
N ASP A 338 -14.35 14.67 11.95
CA ASP A 338 -14.87 15.60 10.93
C ASP A 338 -15.68 14.91 9.82
N VAL A 339 -15.90 13.57 9.91
CA VAL A 339 -16.64 12.81 8.90
C VAL A 339 -18.06 13.34 8.68
N MET A 340 -18.72 13.83 9.73
CA MET A 340 -20.06 14.40 9.65
C MET A 340 -20.12 15.70 8.81
N GLU A 341 -18.99 16.38 8.62
CA GLU A 341 -18.95 17.54 7.75
C GLU A 341 -19.14 17.17 6.28
N LEU A 342 -18.80 15.94 5.89
CA LEU A 342 -18.99 15.44 4.53
C LEU A 342 -20.48 15.41 4.13
N GLN A 343 -21.39 15.20 5.08
CA GLN A 343 -22.84 15.20 4.82
C GLN A 343 -23.36 16.55 4.31
N ARG A 344 -22.60 17.63 4.52
CA ARG A 344 -22.95 18.95 3.96
C ARG A 344 -22.74 19.02 2.44
N TYR A 345 -21.99 18.08 1.87
CA TYR A 345 -21.60 18.07 0.44
C TYR A 345 -22.42 17.10 -0.39
N GLY A 346 -23.06 16.11 0.22
CA GLY A 346 -23.86 15.10 -0.44
C GLY A 346 -24.29 14.00 0.53
N HIS A 347 -24.96 12.99 0.01
CA HIS A 347 -25.30 11.81 0.79
C HIS A 347 -24.02 11.00 1.07
N VAL A 348 -23.85 10.51 2.30
CA VAL A 348 -22.66 9.75 2.71
C VAL A 348 -23.07 8.40 3.26
N THR A 349 -22.71 7.32 2.56
CA THR A 349 -22.77 5.95 3.08
C THR A 349 -21.43 5.63 3.75
N MET A 350 -21.46 5.30 5.04
CA MET A 350 -20.27 4.98 5.81
C MET A 350 -20.15 3.48 6.01
N LEU A 351 -19.01 2.91 5.60
CA LEU A 351 -18.65 1.49 5.79
C LEU A 351 -17.48 1.43 6.77
N LEU A 352 -17.70 0.89 7.95
CA LEU A 352 -16.71 0.87 9.03
C LEU A 352 -16.31 -0.56 9.41
N CYS A 353 -14.99 -0.82 9.43
CA CYS A 353 -14.39 -2.10 9.81
C CYS A 353 -13.90 -2.12 11.27
N GLY A 354 -14.36 -1.19 12.10
CA GLY A 354 -13.97 -1.02 13.49
C GLY A 354 -15.04 -1.42 14.50
N GLU A 355 -14.79 -1.03 15.76
CA GLU A 355 -15.70 -1.33 16.86
C GLU A 355 -16.66 -0.18 17.16
N THR A 356 -16.37 1.02 16.67
CA THR A 356 -17.15 2.22 16.93
C THR A 356 -18.52 2.13 16.28
N ASP A 357 -19.57 2.33 17.08
CA ASP A 357 -20.93 2.38 16.61
C ASP A 357 -21.32 3.83 16.30
N LEU A 358 -21.67 4.09 15.05
CA LEU A 358 -22.09 5.41 14.59
C LEU A 358 -23.45 5.26 13.91
N ASP A 359 -24.44 6.10 14.32
CA ASP A 359 -25.77 6.05 13.73
C ASP A 359 -25.70 6.28 12.20
N GLY A 360 -26.31 5.35 11.46
CA GLY A 360 -26.33 5.39 10.00
C GLY A 360 -25.08 4.80 9.30
N ALA A 361 -24.10 4.31 10.04
CA ALA A 361 -22.97 3.61 9.45
C ALA A 361 -23.22 2.10 9.35
N ILE A 362 -22.79 1.50 8.25
CA ILE A 362 -22.80 0.05 8.05
C ILE A 362 -21.48 -0.50 8.59
N ARG A 363 -21.55 -1.33 9.61
CA ARG A 363 -20.39 -2.03 10.15
C ARG A 363 -20.19 -3.36 9.46
N PHE A 364 -18.93 -3.75 9.27
CA PHE A 364 -18.58 -5.06 8.75
C PHE A 364 -17.40 -5.68 9.51
N ASP A 365 -17.45 -6.98 9.63
CA ASP A 365 -16.40 -7.79 10.25
C ASP A 365 -15.36 -8.18 9.20
N PRO A 366 -14.04 -8.13 9.50
CA PRO A 366 -12.98 -8.48 8.55
C PRO A 366 -13.03 -9.94 8.06
N TYR A 367 -13.79 -10.81 8.72
CA TYR A 367 -13.90 -12.22 8.33
C TYR A 367 -15.23 -12.59 7.68
N ASP A 368 -16.24 -11.67 7.72
CA ASP A 368 -17.61 -11.96 7.21
C ASP A 368 -18.20 -10.82 6.35
N TYR A 369 -17.36 -9.84 5.95
CA TYR A 369 -17.79 -8.69 5.14
C TYR A 369 -18.51 -9.04 3.83
N PRO A 370 -18.24 -10.18 3.11
CA PRO A 370 -18.94 -10.45 1.86
C PRO A 370 -20.44 -10.72 2.07
N GLN A 371 -20.82 -11.28 3.23
CA GLN A 371 -22.23 -11.52 3.56
C GLN A 371 -22.89 -10.25 4.09
N GLN A 372 -22.18 -9.51 4.95
CA GLN A 372 -22.70 -8.29 5.58
C GLN A 372 -22.87 -7.15 4.57
N LEU A 373 -22.01 -7.08 3.55
CA LEU A 373 -22.03 -6.08 2.49
C LEU A 373 -22.58 -6.61 1.16
N ALA A 374 -23.39 -7.68 1.19
CA ALA A 374 -24.00 -8.24 -0.02
C ALA A 374 -24.93 -7.23 -0.74
N GLN A 375 -25.51 -6.28 0.00
CA GLN A 375 -26.30 -5.18 -0.54
C GLN A 375 -25.84 -3.87 0.11
N ILE A 376 -25.54 -2.89 -0.72
CA ILE A 376 -25.09 -1.55 -0.28
C ILE A 376 -26.00 -0.53 -0.97
N GLU A 377 -26.66 0.30 -0.18
CA GLU A 377 -27.45 1.42 -0.69
C GLU A 377 -26.57 2.66 -0.84
N ILE A 378 -26.56 3.25 -2.05
CA ILE A 378 -25.74 4.39 -2.43
C ILE A 378 -26.65 5.51 -2.97
#